data_14b6eb3266ff5b821176e9b244b505f4
#
_entry.id   14b6eb3266ff5b821176e9b244b505f4
#
_cell.length_a   1.000
_cell.length_b   1.000
_cell.length_c   1.000
_cell.angle_alpha   90.00
_cell.angle_beta   90.00
_cell.angle_gamma   90.00
#
_symmetry.space_group_name_H-M   'P 1'
#
loop_
_entity.id
_entity.type
_entity.pdbx_description
1 polymer ?
#
loop_
_entity_poly.entity_id
_entity_poly.type
_entity_poly.pdbx_seq_one_letter_code
_entity_poly.pdbx_strand_id
1 'polypeptide(L)'
;MAEPILTLKGVAGQLELHENKVVIKRKGALAKMTHGFSGDKEIMIRNITGVQLKLGGFALNGFIQFTIPGGNESRKGISSATQDENTVMFHKDQNKIAQAIKEKIEEIQESQNRPQSASASSPSDEIRKLKGLLDDGIITQDEFDSKKNSLLSKI
;
A
#
# COMPACT_ATOMS: atom_id res chain seq x y z
N MET A 1 -6.52 -0.06 19.31
CA MET A 1 -5.66 0.19 18.13
C MET A 1 -5.47 -1.13 17.40
N ALA A 2 -5.59 -1.13 16.07
CA ALA A 2 -5.37 -2.36 15.32
C ALA A 2 -3.91 -2.78 15.41
N GLU A 3 -3.66 -4.08 15.66
CA GLU A 3 -2.31 -4.63 15.68
C GLU A 3 -1.68 -4.56 14.29
N PRO A 4 -0.36 -4.33 14.19
CA PRO A 4 0.33 -4.36 12.91
C PRO A 4 0.39 -5.78 12.35
N ILE A 5 0.22 -5.91 11.03
CA ILE A 5 0.34 -7.19 10.31
C ILE A 5 1.79 -7.69 10.36
N LEU A 6 2.75 -6.77 10.14
CA LEU A 6 4.18 -7.04 10.20
C LEU A 6 4.90 -5.89 10.89
N THR A 7 5.98 -6.21 11.60
CA THR A 7 6.82 -5.25 12.29
C THR A 7 8.29 -5.50 11.96
N LEU A 8 8.96 -4.48 11.40
CA LEU A 8 10.40 -4.47 11.12
C LEU A 8 11.12 -3.65 12.19
N LYS A 9 12.10 -4.25 12.83
CA LYS A 9 12.97 -3.54 13.77
C LYS A 9 14.10 -2.85 12.99
N GLY A 10 14.07 -1.53 12.96
CA GLY A 10 15.11 -0.73 12.34
C GLY A 10 16.22 -0.33 13.31
N VAL A 11 17.30 0.22 12.76
CA VAL A 11 18.48 0.69 13.53
C VAL A 11 18.12 1.88 14.43
N ALA A 12 17.32 2.83 13.94
CA ALA A 12 16.92 4.05 14.65
C ALA A 12 15.41 4.18 14.80
N GLY A 13 14.68 3.08 14.74
CA GLY A 13 13.22 3.10 14.82
C GLY A 13 12.60 1.74 14.46
N GLN A 14 11.35 1.78 14.11
CA GLN A 14 10.54 0.60 13.80
C GLN A 14 9.60 0.94 12.65
N LEU A 15 9.37 0.00 11.76
CA LEU A 15 8.35 0.09 10.72
C LEU A 15 7.23 -0.90 11.03
N GLU A 16 6.01 -0.43 11.07
CA GLU A 16 4.82 -1.25 11.24
C GLU A 16 3.98 -1.19 9.96
N LEU A 17 3.59 -2.35 9.46
CA LEU A 17 2.63 -2.49 8.37
C LEU A 17 1.25 -2.78 8.94
N HIS A 18 0.27 -1.98 8.56
CA HIS A 18 -1.15 -2.16 8.84
C HIS A 18 -1.92 -2.40 7.53
N GLU A 19 -3.20 -2.70 7.61
CA GLU A 19 -4.04 -3.02 6.44
C GLU A 19 -4.05 -1.94 5.34
N ASN A 20 -3.96 -0.66 5.72
CA ASN A 20 -4.08 0.46 4.79
C ASN A 20 -2.96 1.50 4.89
N LYS A 21 -2.03 1.33 5.83
CA LYS A 21 -0.93 2.27 6.08
C LYS A 21 0.33 1.57 6.58
N VAL A 22 1.46 2.26 6.40
CA VAL A 22 2.70 1.98 7.11
C VAL A 22 2.95 3.07 8.14
N VAL A 23 3.50 2.70 9.29
CA VAL A 23 3.84 3.63 10.39
C VAL A 23 5.33 3.51 10.68
N ILE A 24 6.06 4.61 10.51
CA ILE A 24 7.48 4.70 10.86
C ILE A 24 7.58 5.29 12.25
N LYS A 25 7.91 4.46 13.24
CA LYS A 25 8.13 4.86 14.63
C LYS A 25 9.60 5.15 14.85
N ARG A 26 9.92 6.37 15.22
CA ARG A 26 11.31 6.78 15.52
C ARG A 26 11.51 6.80 17.02
N LYS A 27 12.48 6.02 17.52
CA LYS A 27 12.83 5.96 18.93
C LYS A 27 14.18 6.60 19.18
N GLY A 28 14.25 7.46 20.21
CA GLY A 28 15.50 7.94 20.81
C GLY A 28 15.81 9.43 20.66
N ALA A 29 16.74 9.92 21.49
CA ALA A 29 17.19 11.30 21.52
C ALA A 29 17.88 11.75 20.21
N LEU A 30 18.50 10.81 19.47
CA LEU A 30 19.08 11.08 18.15
C LEU A 30 18.04 11.45 17.09
N ALA A 31 16.83 10.89 17.15
CA ALA A 31 15.74 11.25 16.24
C ALA A 31 15.30 12.71 16.42
N LYS A 32 15.36 13.23 17.64
CA LYS A 32 15.10 14.65 17.95
C LYS A 32 16.19 15.59 17.44
N MET A 33 17.45 15.15 17.44
CA MET A 33 18.57 16.00 17.03
C MET A 33 18.75 16.13 15.52
N THR A 34 18.42 15.08 14.76
CA THR A 34 18.69 15.05 13.31
C THR A 34 17.53 15.50 12.44
N HIS A 35 16.28 15.43 12.92
CA HIS A 35 15.09 15.64 12.07
C HIS A 35 14.05 16.62 12.62
N GLY A 36 14.24 17.17 13.85
CA GLY A 36 13.28 18.15 14.40
C GLY A 36 11.84 17.66 14.60
N PHE A 37 11.53 16.43 14.20
CA PHE A 37 10.21 15.84 14.28
C PHE A 37 10.11 14.83 15.43
N SER A 38 9.29 15.16 16.41
CA SER A 38 8.90 14.26 17.51
C SER A 38 7.59 13.59 17.14
N GLY A 39 7.62 12.42 16.50
CA GLY A 39 6.38 11.70 16.22
C GLY A 39 6.54 10.53 15.26
N ASP A 40 5.53 9.68 15.26
CA ASP A 40 5.40 8.60 14.31
C ASP A 40 4.94 9.16 12.96
N LYS A 41 5.52 8.68 11.86
CA LYS A 41 5.11 9.05 10.51
C LYS A 41 4.20 7.99 9.93
N GLU A 42 3.00 8.38 9.57
CA GLU A 42 2.03 7.50 8.90
C GLU A 42 2.02 7.78 7.40
N ILE A 43 2.10 6.72 6.59
CA ILE A 43 2.00 6.79 5.13
C ILE A 43 0.90 5.82 4.68
N MET A 44 -0.15 6.35 4.05
CA MET A 44 -1.21 5.51 3.49
C MET A 44 -0.66 4.72 2.31
N ILE A 45 -0.94 3.41 2.25
CA ILE A 45 -0.43 2.52 1.18
C ILE A 45 -0.85 3.01 -0.21
N ARG A 46 -2.06 3.55 -0.36
CA ARG A 46 -2.54 4.16 -1.61
C ARG A 46 -1.72 5.36 -2.10
N ASN A 47 -0.98 6.02 -1.20
CA ASN A 47 -0.12 7.16 -1.53
C ASN A 47 1.33 6.73 -1.83
N ILE A 48 1.68 5.47 -1.64
CA ILE A 48 3.01 4.96 -1.94
C ILE A 48 3.07 4.69 -3.45
N THR A 49 3.94 5.41 -4.16
CA THR A 49 4.15 5.25 -5.60
C THR A 49 5.31 4.32 -5.94
N GLY A 50 6.13 4.00 -4.94
CA GLY A 50 7.23 3.05 -5.09
C GLY A 50 7.78 2.59 -3.75
N VAL A 51 8.32 1.37 -3.72
CA VAL A 51 9.03 0.80 -2.57
C VAL A 51 10.41 0.35 -3.02
N GLN A 52 11.43 1.04 -2.56
CA GLN A 52 12.82 0.66 -2.80
C GLN A 52 13.32 -0.17 -1.61
N LEU A 53 13.77 -1.38 -1.88
CA LEU A 53 14.34 -2.28 -0.88
C LEU A 53 15.78 -2.63 -1.23
N LYS A 54 16.68 -2.44 -0.28
CA LYS A 54 18.05 -2.96 -0.32
C LYS A 54 18.28 -3.84 0.89
N LEU A 55 18.63 -5.10 0.64
CA LEU A 55 18.89 -6.07 1.72
C LEU A 55 20.19 -5.76 2.45
N GLY A 56 20.20 -6.01 3.74
CA GLY A 56 21.39 -5.91 4.57
C GLY A 56 22.39 -7.05 4.26
N GLY A 57 23.66 -6.70 4.21
CA GLY A 57 24.78 -7.64 4.06
C GLY A 57 25.51 -7.89 5.36
N PHE A 58 26.70 -8.49 5.25
CA PHE A 58 27.54 -8.80 6.41
C PHE A 58 28.08 -7.52 7.10
N ALA A 59 28.47 -6.51 6.33
CA ALA A 59 29.06 -5.27 6.83
C ALA A 59 28.19 -4.02 6.64
N LEU A 60 27.08 -4.12 5.90
CA LEU A 60 26.24 -2.98 5.56
C LEU A 60 24.79 -3.25 5.91
N ASN A 61 24.15 -2.25 6.51
CA ASN A 61 22.71 -2.29 6.76
C ASN A 61 21.90 -2.27 5.46
N GLY A 62 20.75 -2.92 5.47
CA GLY A 62 19.72 -2.74 4.46
C GLY A 62 18.86 -1.51 4.73
N PHE A 63 18.04 -1.15 3.78
CA PHE A 63 17.00 -0.13 3.96
C PHE A 63 15.75 -0.44 3.14
N ILE A 64 14.64 0.06 3.62
CA ILE A 64 13.37 0.15 2.88
C ILE A 64 12.97 1.62 2.82
N GLN A 65 12.65 2.12 1.63
CA GLN A 65 12.30 3.50 1.35
C GLN A 65 10.98 3.58 0.59
N PHE A 66 10.13 4.49 0.99
CA PHE A 66 8.82 4.73 0.38
C PHE A 66 8.83 6.02 -0.44
N THR A 67 8.43 5.92 -1.71
CA THR A 67 8.19 7.06 -2.58
C THR A 67 6.74 7.51 -2.44
N ILE A 68 6.55 8.80 -2.17
CA ILE A 68 5.22 9.42 -2.08
C ILE A 68 5.14 10.67 -2.95
N PRO A 69 3.98 11.01 -3.55
CA PRO A 69 3.82 12.23 -4.33
C PRO A 69 4.12 13.49 -3.48
N GLY A 70 4.98 14.37 -3.99
CA GLY A 70 5.38 15.60 -3.30
C GLY A 70 6.40 15.41 -2.17
N GLY A 71 6.92 14.19 -1.96
CA GLY A 71 8.02 13.92 -1.02
C GLY A 71 9.37 14.37 -1.60
N ASN A 72 10.22 14.97 -0.76
CA ASN A 72 11.61 15.24 -1.09
C ASN A 72 12.41 13.93 -0.98
N GLU A 73 12.47 13.19 -2.07
CA GLU A 73 13.28 11.96 -2.12
C GLU A 73 14.73 12.29 -2.39
N SER A 74 15.60 11.89 -1.47
CA SER A 74 17.03 11.92 -1.72
C SER A 74 17.43 10.86 -2.72
N ARG A 75 17.62 11.23 -3.98
CA ARG A 75 18.14 10.35 -5.04
C ARG A 75 19.64 10.02 -4.90
N LYS A 76 20.28 10.40 -3.81
CA LYS A 76 21.73 10.26 -3.59
C LYS A 76 22.03 9.15 -2.58
N GLY A 77 22.13 7.90 -3.06
CA GLY A 77 22.81 6.79 -2.38
C GLY A 77 22.52 6.53 -0.88
N ILE A 78 23.27 5.60 -0.29
CA ILE A 78 23.12 5.13 1.11
C ILE A 78 23.29 6.27 2.15
N SER A 79 24.12 7.27 1.87
CA SER A 79 24.34 8.42 2.76
C SER A 79 23.10 9.31 2.96
N SER A 80 22.21 9.35 1.99
CA SER A 80 20.98 10.13 2.04
C SER A 80 19.81 9.36 2.67
N ALA A 81 19.85 8.03 2.60
CA ALA A 81 18.82 7.16 3.17
C ALA A 81 18.72 7.28 4.69
N THR A 82 19.82 7.65 5.38
CA THR A 82 19.85 7.87 6.83
C THR A 82 19.13 9.14 7.27
N GLN A 83 18.93 10.10 6.38
CA GLN A 83 18.30 11.39 6.66
C GLN A 83 16.89 11.52 6.05
N ASP A 84 16.47 10.55 5.25
CA ASP A 84 15.15 10.55 4.62
C ASP A 84 14.08 10.05 5.61
N GLU A 85 13.04 10.87 5.79
CA GLU A 85 11.91 10.54 6.67
C GLU A 85 11.11 9.33 6.25
N ASN A 86 11.18 8.95 4.97
CA ASN A 86 10.46 7.83 4.38
C ASN A 86 11.32 6.55 4.35
N THR A 87 12.51 6.57 4.95
CA THR A 87 13.46 5.47 4.94
C THR A 87 13.64 4.86 6.32
N VAL A 88 13.64 3.53 6.40
CA VAL A 88 14.00 2.77 7.59
C VAL A 88 15.18 1.86 7.28
N MET A 89 16.27 2.04 8.01
CA MET A 89 17.45 1.18 7.93
C MET A 89 17.31 0.01 8.90
N PHE A 90 17.80 -1.16 8.51
CA PHE A 90 17.71 -2.38 9.31
C PHE A 90 18.95 -3.29 9.13
N HIS A 91 19.15 -4.19 10.09
CA HIS A 91 20.22 -5.20 10.05
C HIS A 91 19.80 -6.40 9.21
N LYS A 92 20.79 -7.21 8.78
CA LYS A 92 20.62 -8.40 7.93
C LYS A 92 19.59 -9.41 8.45
N ASP A 93 19.43 -9.54 9.76
CA ASP A 93 18.45 -10.43 10.40
C ASP A 93 17.00 -10.07 10.08
N GLN A 94 16.76 -8.80 9.69
CA GLN A 94 15.44 -8.30 9.32
C GLN A 94 15.12 -8.40 7.81
N ASN A 95 16.03 -8.94 6.98
CA ASN A 95 15.85 -9.03 5.54
C ASN A 95 14.54 -9.71 5.12
N LYS A 96 14.20 -10.83 5.76
CA LYS A 96 12.98 -11.59 5.44
C LYS A 96 11.72 -10.78 5.75
N ILE A 97 11.70 -10.05 6.86
CA ILE A 97 10.56 -9.20 7.25
C ILE A 97 10.45 -8.02 6.29
N ALA A 98 11.58 -7.40 5.90
CA ALA A 98 11.60 -6.30 4.95
C ALA A 98 11.05 -6.71 3.57
N GLN A 99 11.41 -7.90 3.08
CA GLN A 99 10.86 -8.47 1.85
C GLN A 99 9.36 -8.73 1.98
N ALA A 100 8.92 -9.35 3.07
CA ALA A 100 7.50 -9.63 3.31
C ALA A 100 6.66 -8.35 3.38
N ILE A 101 7.19 -7.27 3.97
CA ILE A 101 6.52 -5.96 4.00
C ILE A 101 6.37 -5.40 2.58
N LYS A 102 7.43 -5.43 1.76
CA LYS A 102 7.36 -4.96 0.38
C LYS A 102 6.32 -5.75 -0.42
N GLU A 103 6.38 -7.08 -0.41
CA GLU A 103 5.44 -7.96 -1.11
C GLU A 103 3.99 -7.70 -0.66
N LYS A 104 3.76 -7.54 0.64
CA LYS A 104 2.42 -7.28 1.17
C LYS A 104 1.88 -5.91 0.77
N ILE A 105 2.71 -4.87 0.69
CA ILE A 105 2.32 -3.56 0.19
C ILE A 105 1.90 -3.67 -1.28
N GLU A 106 2.70 -4.36 -2.11
CA GLU A 106 2.41 -4.58 -3.53
C GLU A 106 1.09 -5.35 -3.71
N GLU A 107 0.85 -6.41 -2.92
CA GLU A 107 -0.41 -7.17 -2.91
C GLU A 107 -1.62 -6.28 -2.56
N ILE A 108 -1.49 -5.45 -1.53
CA ILE A 108 -2.56 -4.52 -1.13
C ILE A 108 -2.83 -3.51 -2.24
N GLN A 109 -1.79 -2.96 -2.87
CA GLN A 109 -1.94 -2.02 -3.98
C GLN A 109 -2.59 -2.67 -5.20
N GLU A 110 -2.20 -3.89 -5.55
CA GLU A 110 -2.83 -4.64 -6.63
C GLU A 110 -4.31 -4.90 -6.35
N SER A 111 -4.66 -5.25 -5.11
CA SER A 111 -6.06 -5.47 -4.72
C SER A 111 -6.89 -4.20 -4.80
N GLN A 112 -6.29 -3.03 -4.47
CA GLN A 112 -6.94 -1.73 -4.57
C GLN A 112 -7.05 -1.21 -6.01
N ASN A 113 -6.08 -1.56 -6.86
CA ASN A 113 -6.03 -1.16 -8.27
C ASN A 113 -6.78 -2.12 -9.20
N ARG A 114 -7.17 -3.31 -8.72
CA ARG A 114 -8.09 -4.14 -9.50
C ARG A 114 -9.36 -3.33 -9.69
N PRO A 115 -9.79 -3.07 -10.95
CA PRO A 115 -11.12 -2.53 -11.17
C PRO A 115 -12.06 -3.46 -10.43
N GLN A 116 -12.96 -2.90 -9.65
CA GLN A 116 -13.88 -3.59 -8.75
C GLN A 116 -14.92 -4.42 -9.55
N SER A 117 -14.42 -5.38 -10.33
CA SER A 117 -15.19 -6.29 -11.16
C SER A 117 -15.32 -7.68 -10.55
N ALA A 118 -15.02 -7.86 -9.26
CA ALA A 118 -15.20 -9.14 -8.56
C ALA A 118 -15.57 -9.02 -7.07
N SER A 119 -16.04 -7.88 -6.56
CA SER A 119 -16.96 -7.89 -5.42
C SER A 119 -18.36 -7.86 -6.04
N ALA A 120 -19.22 -8.80 -5.65
CA ALA A 120 -20.58 -8.96 -6.15
C ALA A 120 -21.18 -7.58 -6.46
N SER A 121 -21.24 -7.24 -7.76
CA SER A 121 -21.93 -6.04 -8.21
C SER A 121 -23.34 -6.14 -7.65
N SER A 122 -23.79 -5.07 -6.97
CA SER A 122 -25.16 -5.10 -6.48
C SER A 122 -26.07 -5.35 -7.69
N PRO A 123 -27.18 -6.07 -7.52
CA PRO A 123 -28.11 -6.27 -8.63
C PRO A 123 -28.48 -4.96 -9.37
N SER A 124 -28.45 -3.84 -8.66
CA SER A 124 -28.66 -2.49 -9.21
C SER A 124 -27.53 -2.05 -10.16
N ASP A 125 -26.27 -2.38 -9.86
CA ASP A 125 -25.13 -2.02 -10.71
C ASP A 125 -25.07 -2.90 -11.96
N GLU A 126 -25.49 -4.16 -11.84
CA GLU A 126 -25.61 -5.06 -12.99
C GLU A 126 -26.73 -4.60 -13.94
N ILE A 127 -27.86 -4.15 -13.41
CA ILE A 127 -28.96 -3.58 -14.21
C ILE A 127 -28.50 -2.30 -14.94
N ARG A 128 -27.71 -1.44 -14.30
CA ARG A 128 -27.14 -0.26 -14.96
C ARG A 128 -26.19 -0.62 -16.10
N LYS A 129 -25.35 -1.62 -15.92
CA LYS A 129 -24.47 -2.12 -16.98
C LYS A 129 -25.24 -2.71 -18.15
N LEU A 130 -26.28 -3.51 -17.86
CA LEU A 130 -27.17 -4.05 -18.88
C LEU A 130 -27.89 -2.96 -19.66
N LYS A 131 -28.30 -1.86 -19.00
CA LYS A 131 -28.91 -0.73 -19.68
C LYS A 131 -27.95 -0.06 -20.65
N GLY A 132 -26.68 0.14 -20.26
CA GLY A 132 -25.65 0.64 -21.16
C GLY A 132 -25.49 -0.22 -22.41
N LEU A 133 -25.48 -1.55 -22.25
CA LEU A 133 -25.39 -2.49 -23.38
C LEU A 133 -26.63 -2.43 -24.30
N LEU A 134 -27.80 -2.17 -23.74
CA LEU A 134 -29.00 -1.96 -24.52
C LEU A 134 -28.95 -0.64 -25.30
N ASP A 135 -28.54 0.46 -24.65
CA ASP A 135 -28.41 1.79 -25.25
C ASP A 135 -27.36 1.80 -26.39
N ASP A 136 -26.28 0.98 -26.25
CA ASP A 136 -25.25 0.76 -27.27
C ASP A 136 -25.68 -0.25 -28.36
N GLY A 137 -26.88 -0.82 -28.27
CA GLY A 137 -27.43 -1.78 -29.26
C GLY A 137 -26.73 -3.15 -29.25
N ILE A 138 -25.97 -3.48 -28.19
CA ILE A 138 -25.24 -4.75 -28.06
C ILE A 138 -26.17 -5.88 -27.65
N ILE A 139 -27.21 -5.58 -26.85
CA ILE A 139 -28.27 -6.51 -26.45
C ILE A 139 -29.64 -5.98 -26.87
N THR A 140 -30.58 -6.88 -27.07
CA THR A 140 -31.97 -6.55 -27.42
C THR A 140 -32.78 -6.18 -26.14
N GLN A 141 -33.93 -5.55 -26.35
CA GLN A 141 -34.86 -5.22 -25.25
C GLN A 141 -35.31 -6.50 -24.51
N ASP A 142 -35.61 -7.58 -25.23
CA ASP A 142 -36.05 -8.84 -24.64
C ASP A 142 -34.96 -9.48 -23.75
N GLU A 143 -33.70 -9.43 -24.21
CA GLU A 143 -32.53 -9.89 -23.42
C GLU A 143 -32.31 -9.08 -22.18
N PHE A 144 -32.45 -7.74 -22.27
CA PHE A 144 -32.37 -6.84 -21.13
C PHE A 144 -33.45 -7.16 -20.08
N ASP A 145 -34.71 -7.28 -20.50
CA ASP A 145 -35.84 -7.55 -19.61
C ASP A 145 -35.74 -8.93 -18.94
N SER A 146 -35.29 -9.94 -19.66
CA SER A 146 -35.06 -11.27 -19.13
C SER A 146 -33.97 -11.27 -18.03
N LYS A 147 -32.83 -10.64 -18.30
CA LYS A 147 -31.71 -10.54 -17.33
C LYS A 147 -32.04 -9.66 -16.13
N LYS A 148 -32.74 -8.56 -16.36
CA LYS A 148 -33.23 -7.66 -15.29
C LYS A 148 -34.15 -8.39 -14.32
N ASN A 149 -35.13 -9.15 -14.84
CA ASN A 149 -36.04 -9.92 -13.99
C ASN A 149 -35.29 -11.01 -13.18
N SER A 150 -34.33 -11.68 -13.80
CA SER A 150 -33.47 -12.66 -13.11
C SER A 150 -32.63 -12.03 -11.98
N LEU A 151 -32.18 -10.79 -12.15
CA LEU A 151 -31.41 -10.07 -11.10
C LEU A 151 -32.32 -9.59 -9.98
N LEU A 152 -33.52 -9.09 -10.30
CA LEU A 152 -34.50 -8.63 -9.32
C LEU A 152 -35.05 -9.78 -8.45
N SER A 153 -35.12 -10.99 -8.98
CA SER A 153 -35.56 -12.17 -8.21
C SER A 153 -34.56 -12.68 -7.18
N LYS A 154 -33.34 -12.13 -7.16
CA LYS A 154 -32.27 -12.48 -6.20
C LYS A 154 -32.13 -11.46 -5.06
N ILE A 155 -33.00 -10.45 -5.03
CA ILE A 155 -33.11 -9.45 -3.96
C ILE A 155 -34.22 -9.83 -3.00
#